data_b7861c9d21ed7378dc2f38754160b912
#
_entry.id   b7861c9d21ed7378dc2f38754160b912
#
_cell.length_a   1.000
_cell.length_b   1.000
_cell.length_c   1.000
_cell.angle_alpha   90.00
_cell.angle_beta   90.00
_cell.angle_gamma   90.00
#
_symmetry.space_group_name_H-M   'P 1'
#
loop_
_entity.id
_entity.type
_entity.pdbx_description
1 polymer ?
#
loop_
_entity_poly.entity_id
_entity_poly.type
_entity_poly.pdbx_seq_one_letter_code
_entity_poly.pdbx_strand_id
1 'polypeptide(L)'
;MENXDFFDKFEGMERKERESYQLGKLKEXIGRAYKNSIAVKEIFDKAGIRPDDINSFEDLEKVPIIRKPDVIELQKKXPPYGGLLTVPEDEVQRVFITPGPIYLPHQVEEISWFGKSFFAAGFKKGDIVINTPTYHMSPAGILFHEGARACGATVVPTGVGNTDAQIKTMLXLKVTGYAGMPSFLMTIIKRAEEMGYNFRRDFRLKKAWFTGEMLPPSMRKIFEEEYGIDTYQCYSVTELGGCVAYECREKKGMHFMDDYFIEIVDPETGKRLKEGEVGELVATPLHNPCWGLVRFGTGDMTSYTTEPCPCGRTSFRITGIVGRSTDAVKVRGMFVVKKQMETFFSNIGEIVKYQVIVDRKGERDEIHLVAELKEGVDREALKKRLDEEFPKNLRVRLDSIEFCERGSIKEEETLIDRRKWD
;
A
#
# COMPACT_ATOMS: atom_id res chain seq x y z
N MET A 1 -13.63 15.46 26.21
CA MET A 1 -12.20 15.74 25.99
C MET A 1 -11.92 15.80 24.50
N GLU A 2 -11.46 16.94 24.04
CA GLU A 2 -10.97 17.02 22.67
C GLU A 2 -9.70 16.21 22.57
N ASN A 3 -9.68 15.25 21.69
CA ASN A 3 -8.53 14.39 21.55
C ASN A 3 -7.60 14.94 20.46
N UNK A 4 -6.90 15.50 20.78
CA UNK A 4 -6.12 16.14 20.02
C UNK A 4 -5.28 15.38 19.27
N ASP A 5 -5.14 14.29 19.65
CA ASP A 5 -4.24 13.36 19.01
C ASP A 5 -4.83 12.76 17.74
N PHE A 6 -6.11 12.98 17.46
CA PHE A 6 -6.80 12.37 16.32
C PHE A 6 -7.46 13.43 15.44
N PHE A 7 -7.50 13.14 14.15
CA PHE A 7 -8.18 13.98 13.17
C PHE A 7 -9.70 13.94 13.38
N ASP A 8 -10.23 12.75 13.66
CA ASP A 8 -11.67 12.58 13.88
C ASP A 8 -11.91 11.47 14.91
N LYS A 9 -13.20 11.31 15.27
CA LYS A 9 -13.60 10.36 16.30
C LYS A 9 -13.37 8.90 15.90
N PHE A 10 -13.29 8.62 14.61
CA PHE A 10 -13.17 7.23 14.15
C PHE A 10 -11.81 6.61 14.49
N GLU A 11 -10.77 7.42 14.53
CA GLU A 11 -9.43 6.89 14.76
C GLU A 11 -9.27 6.22 16.12
N GLY A 12 -9.94 6.74 17.14
CA GLY A 12 -9.90 6.18 18.50
C GLY A 12 -11.12 5.38 18.88
N MET A 13 -11.98 5.07 17.91
CA MET A 13 -13.23 4.38 18.18
C MET A 13 -12.97 2.96 18.69
N GLU A 14 -13.77 2.50 19.64
CA GLU A 14 -13.70 1.14 20.16
C GLU A 14 -13.91 0.14 19.00
N ARG A 15 -13.15 -0.95 18.98
CA ARG A 15 -13.10 -1.83 17.81
C ARG A 15 -14.45 -2.43 17.43
N LYS A 16 -15.23 -2.86 18.39
CA LYS A 16 -16.56 -3.42 18.09
C LYS A 16 -17.48 -2.34 17.51
N GLU A 17 -17.38 -1.13 18.00
CA GLU A 17 -18.15 -0.01 17.49
C GLU A 17 -17.75 0.31 16.06
N ARG A 18 -16.44 0.30 15.77
CA ARG A 18 -15.95 0.50 14.40
C ARG A 18 -16.48 -0.58 13.46
N GLU A 19 -16.44 -1.84 13.91
CA GLU A 19 -16.94 -2.95 13.09
C GLU A 19 -18.40 -2.76 12.74
N SER A 20 -19.21 -2.40 13.73
CA SER A 20 -20.63 -2.13 13.51
C SER A 20 -20.85 -1.00 12.53
N TYR A 21 -20.10 0.09 12.72
CA TYR A 21 -20.19 1.26 11.85
C TYR A 21 -19.80 0.91 10.41
N GLN A 22 -18.66 0.23 10.26
CA GLN A 22 -18.17 -0.12 8.91
C GLN A 22 -19.08 -1.14 8.24
N LEU A 23 -19.62 -2.10 8.98
CA LEU A 23 -20.56 -3.05 8.39
C LEU A 23 -21.82 -2.33 7.88
N GLY A 24 -22.33 -1.38 8.65
CA GLY A 24 -23.47 -0.58 8.20
C GLY A 24 -23.18 0.20 6.93
N LYS A 25 -22.01 0.84 6.89
CA LYS A 25 -21.59 1.59 5.69
C LYS A 25 -21.38 0.67 4.49
N LEU A 26 -20.81 -0.50 4.73
CA LEU A 26 -20.57 -1.47 3.68
C LEU A 26 -21.90 -1.96 3.07
N LYS A 27 -22.88 -2.24 3.93
CA LYS A 27 -24.20 -2.66 3.46
C LYS A 27 -24.85 -1.56 2.64
N GLU A 28 -24.71 -0.33 3.04
CA GLU A 28 -25.21 0.79 2.25
C GLU A 28 -24.54 0.86 0.86
N UNK A 29 -23.27 0.64 0.82
CA UNK A 29 -22.57 0.74 -0.34
C UNK A 29 -22.99 -0.26 -1.29
N ILE A 30 -23.03 -1.41 -0.73
CA ILE A 30 -23.40 -2.55 -1.58
C ILE A 30 -24.81 -2.41 -2.12
N GLY A 31 -25.74 -2.03 -1.28
CA GLY A 31 -27.13 -1.86 -1.72
C GLY A 31 -27.28 -0.83 -2.84
N ARG A 32 -26.61 0.31 -2.66
CA ARG A 32 -26.65 1.36 -3.68
C ARG A 32 -25.94 0.95 -4.96
N ALA A 33 -24.79 0.28 -4.83
CA ALA A 33 -24.05 -0.18 -6.00
C ALA A 33 -24.87 -1.22 -6.78
N TYR A 34 -25.47 -2.16 -6.08
CA TYR A 34 -26.29 -3.18 -6.74
C TYR A 34 -27.47 -2.55 -7.49
N LYS A 35 -28.10 -1.58 -6.85
CA LYS A 35 -29.29 -0.93 -7.44
C LYS A 35 -28.91 -0.08 -8.67
N ASN A 36 -27.78 0.62 -8.61
CA ASN A 36 -27.47 1.66 -9.58
C ASN A 36 -26.34 1.35 -10.56
N SER A 37 -25.48 0.39 -10.24
CA SER A 37 -24.35 0.03 -11.09
C SER A 37 -24.67 -1.26 -11.85
N ILE A 38 -24.74 -1.15 -13.16
CA ILE A 38 -24.99 -2.32 -14.02
C ILE A 38 -23.93 -3.40 -13.78
N ALA A 39 -22.67 -2.98 -13.69
CA ALA A 39 -21.58 -3.94 -13.53
C ALA A 39 -21.66 -4.68 -12.18
N VAL A 40 -21.95 -3.94 -11.10
CA VAL A 40 -22.05 -4.57 -9.78
C VAL A 40 -23.22 -5.53 -9.73
N LYS A 41 -24.36 -5.14 -10.32
CA LYS A 41 -25.51 -6.02 -10.37
C LYS A 41 -25.18 -7.31 -11.11
N GLU A 42 -24.50 -7.21 -12.24
CA GLU A 42 -24.11 -8.39 -13.01
C GLU A 42 -23.16 -9.29 -12.23
N ILE A 43 -22.19 -8.70 -11.55
CA ILE A 43 -21.23 -9.46 -10.74
C ILE A 43 -21.96 -10.24 -9.64
N PHE A 44 -22.85 -9.57 -8.92
CA PHE A 44 -23.59 -10.20 -7.84
C PHE A 44 -24.55 -11.29 -8.36
N ASP A 45 -25.29 -10.97 -9.42
CA ASP A 45 -26.25 -11.92 -9.99
C ASP A 45 -25.54 -13.18 -10.49
N LYS A 46 -24.41 -13.01 -11.17
CA LYS A 46 -23.64 -14.14 -11.68
C LYS A 46 -23.08 -15.00 -10.54
N ALA A 47 -22.73 -14.38 -9.42
CA ALA A 47 -22.25 -15.11 -8.26
C ALA A 47 -23.38 -15.71 -7.42
N GLY A 48 -24.62 -15.41 -7.76
CA GLY A 48 -25.78 -15.93 -7.04
C GLY A 48 -26.00 -15.29 -5.68
N ILE A 49 -25.59 -14.04 -5.52
CA ILE A 49 -25.73 -13.34 -4.25
C ILE A 49 -26.51 -12.04 -4.42
N ARG A 50 -27.15 -11.63 -3.34
CA ARG A 50 -27.90 -10.39 -3.28
C ARG A 50 -27.39 -9.55 -2.12
N PRO A 51 -27.61 -8.23 -2.16
CA PRO A 51 -27.16 -7.37 -1.04
C PRO A 51 -27.65 -7.86 0.32
N ASP A 52 -28.86 -8.40 0.41
CA ASP A 52 -29.41 -8.88 1.68
C ASP A 52 -28.67 -10.10 2.24
N ASP A 53 -27.85 -10.75 1.41
CA ASP A 53 -27.02 -11.88 1.88
C ASP A 53 -25.80 -11.42 2.66
N ILE A 54 -25.48 -10.13 2.63
CA ILE A 54 -24.29 -9.59 3.29
C ILE A 54 -24.69 -9.03 4.64
N ASN A 55 -24.50 -9.84 5.70
CA ASN A 55 -24.89 -9.46 7.06
C ASN A 55 -23.71 -9.53 8.04
N SER A 56 -22.54 -9.94 7.54
CA SER A 56 -21.33 -10.01 8.33
C SER A 56 -20.15 -9.79 7.39
N PHE A 57 -18.99 -9.55 7.95
CA PHE A 57 -17.78 -9.43 7.13
C PHE A 57 -17.45 -10.74 6.43
N GLU A 58 -17.77 -11.88 7.06
CA GLU A 58 -17.55 -13.18 6.43
C GLU A 58 -18.39 -13.36 5.19
N ASP A 59 -19.60 -12.81 5.18
CA ASP A 59 -20.47 -12.90 4.00
C ASP A 59 -19.85 -12.19 2.80
N LEU A 60 -19.02 -11.19 3.02
CA LEU A 60 -18.38 -10.46 1.94
C LEU A 60 -17.47 -11.35 1.11
N GLU A 61 -16.95 -12.44 1.68
CA GLU A 61 -16.14 -13.40 0.94
C GLU A 61 -16.87 -14.00 -0.27
N LYS A 62 -18.19 -13.96 -0.25
CA LYS A 62 -19.00 -14.47 -1.38
C LYS A 62 -18.91 -13.57 -2.61
N VAL A 63 -18.54 -12.32 -2.43
CA VAL A 63 -18.46 -11.34 -3.53
C VAL A 63 -17.14 -11.53 -4.27
N PRO A 64 -17.18 -11.72 -5.59
CA PRO A 64 -15.93 -11.84 -6.36
C PRO A 64 -15.10 -10.57 -6.28
N ILE A 65 -13.79 -10.75 -6.28
CA ILE A 65 -12.85 -9.64 -6.25
C ILE A 65 -12.71 -9.07 -7.67
N ILE A 66 -12.73 -7.75 -7.77
CA ILE A 66 -12.51 -7.06 -9.04
C ILE A 66 -11.12 -6.40 -8.98
N ARG A 67 -10.35 -6.57 -10.05
CA ARG A 67 -8.99 -6.03 -10.11
C ARG A 67 -8.84 -5.08 -11.29
N LYS A 68 -7.69 -4.42 -11.35
CA LYS A 68 -7.42 -3.43 -12.38
C LYS A 68 -7.68 -3.95 -13.81
N PRO A 69 -7.20 -5.14 -14.20
CA PRO A 69 -7.52 -5.63 -15.55
C PRO A 69 -9.02 -5.78 -15.79
N ASP A 70 -9.78 -6.16 -14.77
CA ASP A 70 -11.24 -6.29 -14.89
C ASP A 70 -11.89 -4.94 -15.15
N VAL A 71 -11.44 -3.91 -14.44
CA VAL A 71 -11.98 -2.55 -14.61
C VAL A 71 -11.66 -2.05 -16.03
N ILE A 72 -10.43 -2.26 -16.48
CA ILE A 72 -10.04 -1.86 -17.84
C ILE A 72 -10.96 -2.51 -18.88
N GLU A 73 -11.21 -3.81 -18.72
CA GLU A 73 -12.04 -4.56 -19.65
C GLU A 73 -13.48 -4.08 -19.64
N LEU A 74 -14.02 -3.82 -18.44
CA LEU A 74 -15.38 -3.28 -18.33
C LEU A 74 -15.48 -1.92 -19.02
N GLN A 75 -14.48 -1.07 -18.86
CA GLN A 75 -14.52 0.27 -19.45
C GLN A 75 -14.35 0.22 -20.97
N LYS A 76 -13.61 -0.74 -21.49
CA LYS A 76 -13.55 -0.95 -22.93
C LYS A 76 -14.91 -1.37 -23.50
N LYS A 77 -15.63 -2.16 -22.80
CA LYS A 77 -16.97 -2.62 -23.23
C LYS A 77 -18.05 -1.58 -23.00
N UNK A 78 -18.08 -0.71 -21.90
CA UNK A 78 -18.90 0.11 -21.71
C UNK A 78 -18.36 1.24 -21.43
N PRO A 79 -17.82 1.97 -22.28
CA PRO A 79 -17.27 3.28 -21.96
C PRO A 79 -18.35 4.28 -21.52
N PRO A 80 -17.98 5.26 -20.74
CA PRO A 80 -16.63 5.51 -20.22
C PRO A 80 -16.32 4.79 -18.93
N TYR A 81 -17.33 4.37 -18.13
CA TYR A 81 -17.09 3.92 -16.76
C TYR A 81 -17.33 2.43 -16.56
N GLY A 82 -17.63 1.72 -17.62
CA GLY A 82 -17.76 0.25 -17.54
C GLY A 82 -18.98 -0.22 -16.78
N GLY A 83 -19.97 0.62 -16.63
CA GLY A 83 -21.18 0.28 -15.85
C GLY A 83 -20.94 0.34 -14.35
N LEU A 84 -19.82 0.94 -13.91
CA LEU A 84 -19.49 1.01 -12.48
C LEU A 84 -20.02 2.25 -11.77
N LEU A 85 -20.61 3.21 -12.50
CA LEU A 85 -21.21 4.38 -11.86
C LEU A 85 -22.42 3.97 -11.01
N THR A 86 -22.54 4.64 -9.87
CA THR A 86 -23.71 4.48 -9.00
C THR A 86 -24.61 5.71 -9.00
N VAL A 87 -24.28 6.71 -9.82
CA VAL A 87 -25.06 7.95 -9.98
C VAL A 87 -25.21 8.25 -11.47
N PRO A 88 -26.16 9.10 -11.87
CA PRO A 88 -26.22 9.53 -13.27
C PRO A 88 -24.94 10.22 -13.71
N GLU A 89 -24.61 10.09 -15.00
CA GLU A 89 -23.37 10.66 -15.53
C GLU A 89 -23.24 12.17 -15.30
N ASP A 90 -24.35 12.89 -15.35
CA ASP A 90 -24.30 14.34 -15.18
C ASP A 90 -24.07 14.78 -13.74
N GLU A 91 -23.97 13.83 -12.81
CA GLU A 91 -23.60 14.14 -11.44
C GLU A 91 -22.11 13.90 -11.17
N VAL A 92 -21.37 13.38 -12.16
CA VAL A 92 -19.91 13.24 -12.02
C VAL A 92 -19.29 14.64 -12.12
N GLN A 93 -18.51 15.01 -11.11
CA GLN A 93 -17.96 16.37 -11.01
C GLN A 93 -16.53 16.45 -11.49
N ARG A 94 -15.83 15.31 -11.55
CA ARG A 94 -14.43 15.27 -11.89
C ARG A 94 -14.11 13.88 -12.44
N VAL A 95 -13.25 13.80 -13.44
CA VAL A 95 -12.80 12.52 -13.96
C VAL A 95 -11.28 12.51 -13.96
N PHE A 96 -10.70 11.58 -13.23
CA PHE A 96 -9.27 11.34 -13.29
C PHE A 96 -9.00 10.25 -14.29
N ILE A 97 -7.81 10.28 -14.89
CA ILE A 97 -7.39 9.26 -15.84
C ILE A 97 -6.06 8.70 -15.37
N THR A 98 -6.00 7.41 -15.17
CA THR A 98 -4.81 6.73 -14.67
C THR A 98 -4.19 5.87 -15.74
N PRO A 99 -2.92 5.45 -15.56
CA PRO A 99 -2.37 4.48 -16.50
C PRO A 99 -3.20 3.20 -16.55
N GLY A 100 -3.44 2.73 -17.78
CA GLY A 100 -4.27 1.56 -18.02
C GLY A 100 -4.91 1.65 -19.38
N PRO A 101 -5.66 2.69 -19.80
CA PRO A 101 -6.14 3.71 -18.88
C PRO A 101 -7.39 3.28 -18.11
N ILE A 102 -7.57 3.89 -16.95
CA ILE A 102 -8.81 3.77 -16.20
C ILE A 102 -9.36 5.17 -16.00
N TYR A 103 -10.64 5.33 -16.24
CA TYR A 103 -11.36 6.60 -16.08
C TYR A 103 -12.06 6.55 -14.73
N LEU A 104 -11.62 7.41 -13.80
CA LEU A 104 -12.10 7.40 -12.42
C LEU A 104 -13.10 8.53 -12.22
N PRO A 105 -14.38 8.21 -12.10
CA PRO A 105 -15.36 9.25 -11.82
C PRO A 105 -15.26 9.69 -10.37
N HIS A 106 -15.52 10.95 -10.13
CA HIS A 106 -15.40 11.53 -8.80
C HIS A 106 -16.57 12.48 -8.56
N GLN A 107 -17.23 12.29 -7.43
CA GLN A 107 -18.32 13.15 -6.99
C GLN A 107 -18.09 13.43 -5.52
N VAL A 108 -17.08 14.24 -5.23
CA VAL A 108 -16.67 14.48 -3.85
C VAL A 108 -16.81 15.93 -3.51
N GLU A 109 -17.80 16.24 -2.70
CA GLU A 109 -18.00 17.57 -2.16
C GLU A 109 -16.98 17.89 -1.10
N GLU A 110 -16.60 16.89 -0.33
CA GLU A 110 -15.75 17.03 0.83
C GLU A 110 -14.78 15.86 0.90
N ILE A 111 -13.51 16.16 0.87
CA ILE A 111 -12.48 15.12 0.95
C ILE A 111 -11.57 15.30 2.17
N SER A 112 -12.08 15.98 3.19
CA SER A 112 -11.30 16.23 4.41
C SER A 112 -10.86 14.96 5.13
N TRP A 113 -11.58 13.84 4.94
CA TRP A 113 -11.17 12.57 5.55
C TRP A 113 -9.73 12.21 5.22
N PHE A 114 -9.27 12.64 4.06
CA PHE A 114 -7.90 12.37 3.61
C PHE A 114 -6.87 13.00 4.55
N GLY A 115 -7.29 14.02 5.31
CA GLY A 115 -6.41 14.69 6.25
C GLY A 115 -5.90 13.80 7.38
N LYS A 116 -6.57 12.66 7.67
CA LYS A 116 -6.13 11.77 8.75
C LYS A 116 -4.65 11.40 8.64
N SER A 117 -4.21 11.06 7.43
CA SER A 117 -2.82 10.64 7.23
C SER A 117 -1.85 11.78 7.43
N PHE A 118 -2.24 12.98 7.01
CA PHE A 118 -1.40 14.17 7.22
C PHE A 118 -1.39 14.57 8.69
N PHE A 119 -2.55 14.49 9.33
CA PHE A 119 -2.64 14.79 10.75
C PHE A 119 -1.76 13.86 11.57
N ALA A 120 -1.80 12.55 11.26
CA ALA A 120 -0.96 11.57 11.96
C ALA A 120 0.53 11.86 11.77
N ALA A 121 0.89 12.49 10.67
CA ALA A 121 2.27 12.86 10.37
C ALA A 121 2.67 14.21 10.99
N GLY A 122 1.76 14.83 11.74
CA GLY A 122 2.05 16.06 12.44
C GLY A 122 1.85 17.33 11.64
N PHE A 123 1.19 17.25 10.49
CA PHE A 123 0.91 18.45 9.69
C PHE A 123 -0.20 19.24 10.37
N LYS A 124 -0.08 20.55 10.36
CA LYS A 124 -0.98 21.42 11.14
C LYS A 124 -0.95 22.85 10.60
N LYS A 125 -1.82 23.66 11.15
CA LYS A 125 -1.84 25.10 10.86
C LYS A 125 -0.45 25.70 11.13
N GLY A 126 0.03 26.49 10.21
CA GLY A 126 1.36 27.06 10.26
C GLY A 126 2.35 26.32 9.38
N ASP A 127 2.06 25.07 9.00
CA ASP A 127 2.90 24.38 8.03
C ASP A 127 2.67 24.91 6.63
N ILE A 128 3.75 24.96 5.86
CA ILE A 128 3.73 25.26 4.43
C ILE A 128 4.27 24.03 3.73
N VAL A 129 3.45 23.38 2.90
CA VAL A 129 3.74 22.07 2.33
C VAL A 129 3.96 22.18 0.83
N ILE A 130 5.12 21.71 0.38
CA ILE A 130 5.33 21.59 -1.06
C ILE A 130 4.75 20.24 -1.52
N ASN A 131 3.77 20.29 -2.42
CA ASN A 131 3.06 19.12 -2.89
C ASN A 131 3.53 18.78 -4.29
N THR A 132 4.29 17.70 -4.41
CA THR A 132 5.02 17.40 -5.64
C THR A 132 4.39 16.36 -6.58
N PRO A 133 3.37 15.57 -6.19
CA PRO A 133 2.74 14.69 -7.18
C PRO A 133 2.02 15.48 -8.25
N THR A 134 1.82 14.84 -9.40
CA THR A 134 1.21 15.52 -10.54
C THR A 134 -0.23 15.94 -10.24
N TYR A 135 -0.58 17.14 -10.73
CA TYR A 135 -1.96 17.63 -10.77
C TYR A 135 -2.62 17.32 -12.12
N HIS A 136 -1.88 16.72 -13.04
CA HIS A 136 -2.35 16.41 -14.39
C HIS A 136 -3.01 15.05 -14.42
N MET A 137 -4.31 15.05 -14.63
CA MET A 137 -5.10 13.86 -14.94
C MET A 137 -5.27 12.88 -13.78
N SER A 138 -4.21 12.58 -13.03
CA SER A 138 -4.30 11.61 -11.94
C SER A 138 -4.77 12.28 -10.65
N PRO A 139 -5.27 11.51 -9.68
CA PRO A 139 -5.85 12.12 -8.48
C PRO A 139 -4.85 12.61 -7.45
N ALA A 140 -3.59 12.15 -7.51
CA ALA A 140 -2.67 12.32 -6.37
C ALA A 140 -2.47 13.79 -5.97
N GLY A 141 -2.16 14.66 -6.95
CA GLY A 141 -1.88 16.06 -6.61
C GLY A 141 -3.05 16.73 -5.91
N ILE A 142 -4.24 16.59 -6.47
CA ILE A 142 -5.44 17.24 -5.92
C ILE A 142 -5.81 16.65 -4.57
N LEU A 143 -5.79 15.33 -4.42
CA LEU A 143 -6.21 14.71 -3.17
C LEU A 143 -5.24 14.99 -2.04
N PHE A 144 -3.94 14.93 -2.31
CA PHE A 144 -2.94 15.21 -1.28
C PHE A 144 -2.96 16.68 -0.89
N HIS A 145 -3.19 17.56 -1.87
CA HIS A 145 -3.41 18.99 -1.64
C HIS A 145 -4.51 19.21 -0.59
N GLU A 146 -5.67 18.59 -0.84
CA GLU A 146 -6.81 18.76 0.06
C GLU A 146 -6.58 18.08 1.41
N GLY A 147 -5.85 16.98 1.42
CA GLY A 147 -5.53 16.33 2.70
C GLY A 147 -4.68 17.21 3.60
N ALA A 148 -3.66 17.83 3.05
CA ALA A 148 -2.81 18.73 3.83
C ALA A 148 -3.61 19.97 4.26
N ARG A 149 -4.45 20.52 3.36
CA ARG A 149 -5.30 21.68 3.70
C ARG A 149 -6.26 21.33 4.85
N ALA A 150 -6.78 20.12 4.87
CA ALA A 150 -7.72 19.72 5.92
C ALA A 150 -7.10 19.77 7.32
N CYS A 151 -5.75 19.70 7.40
CA CYS A 151 -5.03 19.85 8.67
C CYS A 151 -4.71 21.29 8.99
N GLY A 152 -5.09 22.23 8.13
CA GLY A 152 -4.84 23.63 8.32
C GLY A 152 -3.55 24.15 7.65
N ALA A 153 -2.86 23.28 6.93
CA ALA A 153 -1.60 23.67 6.28
C ALA A 153 -1.85 24.53 5.04
N THR A 154 -0.87 25.35 4.69
CA THR A 154 -0.83 26.04 3.39
C THR A 154 -0.12 25.12 2.41
N VAL A 155 -0.68 24.97 1.22
CA VAL A 155 -0.11 24.04 0.22
C VAL A 155 0.41 24.81 -0.98
N VAL A 156 1.63 24.49 -1.39
CA VAL A 156 2.24 25.02 -2.60
C VAL A 156 2.12 23.94 -3.68
N PRO A 157 1.27 24.14 -4.70
CA PRO A 157 0.97 23.07 -5.65
C PRO A 157 1.95 23.05 -6.81
N THR A 158 3.21 22.70 -6.55
CA THR A 158 4.21 22.67 -7.63
C THR A 158 3.98 21.55 -8.61
N GLY A 159 3.45 20.42 -8.13
CA GLY A 159 3.40 19.23 -8.97
C GLY A 159 4.81 18.77 -9.29
N VAL A 160 4.89 17.90 -10.31
CA VAL A 160 6.19 17.43 -10.82
C VAL A 160 6.83 18.51 -11.67
N GLY A 161 8.15 18.45 -11.81
CA GLY A 161 8.85 19.28 -12.77
C GLY A 161 10.00 20.05 -12.16
N ASN A 162 10.24 21.20 -12.64
CA ASN A 162 11.41 22.04 -12.44
C ASN A 162 11.95 22.02 -11.01
N THR A 163 12.95 21.19 -10.77
CA THR A 163 13.52 20.99 -9.44
C THR A 163 14.19 22.27 -8.93
N ASP A 164 14.88 23.00 -9.80
CA ASP A 164 15.52 24.25 -9.37
C ASP A 164 14.50 25.28 -8.91
N ALA A 165 13.37 25.39 -9.61
CA ALA A 165 12.30 26.29 -9.19
C ALA A 165 11.66 25.83 -7.89
N GLN A 166 11.53 24.52 -7.70
CA GLN A 166 10.99 23.98 -6.44
C GLN A 166 11.91 24.32 -5.27
N ILE A 167 13.24 24.21 -5.47
CA ILE A 167 14.20 24.54 -4.43
C ILE A 167 14.10 26.01 -4.04
N LYS A 168 14.04 26.90 -5.05
CA LYS A 168 13.91 28.33 -4.79
C LYS A 168 12.59 28.65 -4.07
N THR A 169 11.53 27.97 -4.44
CA THR A 169 10.23 28.11 -3.78
C THR A 169 10.31 27.68 -2.32
N MET A 170 10.98 26.57 -2.05
CA MET A 170 11.14 26.08 -0.68
C MET A 170 11.89 27.08 0.20
N LEU A 171 12.88 27.73 -0.34
CA LEU A 171 13.61 28.79 0.38
C LEU A 171 12.75 30.01 0.61
N UNK A 172 12.08 30.36 -0.43
CA UNK A 172 11.39 31.45 -0.46
C UNK A 172 10.34 31.49 0.46
N LEU A 173 9.61 30.52 0.44
CA LEU A 173 8.39 30.42 1.24
C LEU A 173 8.65 29.79 2.61
N LYS A 174 9.86 29.37 2.89
CA LYS A 174 10.19 28.72 4.17
C LYS A 174 9.34 27.47 4.38
N VAL A 175 9.30 26.61 3.36
CA VAL A 175 8.47 25.40 3.36
C VAL A 175 8.88 24.48 4.50
N THR A 176 7.88 23.99 5.26
CA THR A 176 8.13 23.13 6.43
C THR A 176 7.80 21.68 6.19
N GLY A 177 6.99 21.38 5.17
CA GLY A 177 6.53 20.02 4.90
C GLY A 177 6.65 19.66 3.44
N TYR A 178 6.76 18.36 3.19
CA TYR A 178 6.87 17.80 1.85
C TYR A 178 5.83 16.70 1.69
N ALA A 179 5.21 16.62 0.52
CA ALA A 179 4.36 15.49 0.15
C ALA A 179 4.79 14.96 -1.21
N GLY A 180 5.05 13.67 -1.30
CA GLY A 180 5.47 13.05 -2.56
C GLY A 180 6.28 11.79 -2.33
N MET A 181 7.06 11.40 -3.34
CA MET A 181 7.89 10.21 -3.27
C MET A 181 9.18 10.46 -2.48
N PRO A 182 9.64 9.48 -1.70
CA PRO A 182 10.90 9.65 -0.97
C PRO A 182 12.10 9.88 -1.88
N SER A 183 12.19 9.18 -3.00
CA SER A 183 13.34 9.34 -3.91
C SER A 183 13.40 10.75 -4.48
N PHE A 184 12.24 11.37 -4.75
CA PHE A 184 12.23 12.72 -5.29
C PHE A 184 12.70 13.75 -4.25
N LEU A 185 12.35 13.57 -2.98
CA LEU A 185 12.88 14.46 -1.94
C LEU A 185 14.40 14.34 -1.87
N MET A 186 14.95 13.15 -1.98
CA MET A 186 16.39 12.98 -2.01
C MET A 186 17.01 13.71 -3.19
N THR A 187 16.37 13.66 -4.35
CA THR A 187 16.81 14.40 -5.54
C THR A 187 16.83 15.91 -5.25
N ILE A 188 15.77 16.43 -4.62
CA ILE A 188 15.71 17.85 -4.24
C ILE A 188 16.86 18.21 -3.32
N ILE A 189 17.11 17.39 -2.30
CA ILE A 189 18.17 17.68 -1.33
C ILE A 189 19.54 17.71 -2.02
N LYS A 190 19.83 16.70 -2.84
CA LYS A 190 21.12 16.64 -3.54
C LYS A 190 21.30 17.80 -4.50
N ARG A 191 20.24 18.16 -5.21
CA ARG A 191 20.30 19.28 -6.14
C ARG A 191 20.54 20.60 -5.40
N ALA A 192 19.86 20.79 -4.25
CA ALA A 192 20.08 21.99 -3.45
C ALA A 192 21.54 22.10 -3.00
N GLU A 193 22.13 20.98 -2.62
CA GLU A 193 23.54 20.96 -2.21
C GLU A 193 24.46 21.25 -3.37
N GLU A 194 24.15 20.75 -4.58
CA GLU A 194 24.91 21.12 -5.78
C GLU A 194 24.83 22.62 -6.07
N MET A 195 23.72 23.26 -5.71
CA MET A 195 23.53 24.69 -5.89
C MET A 195 24.23 25.51 -4.82
N GLY A 196 24.89 24.85 -3.89
CA GLY A 196 25.70 25.55 -2.87
C GLY A 196 25.03 25.72 -1.51
N TYR A 197 23.83 25.18 -1.34
CA TYR A 197 23.13 25.25 -0.05
C TYR A 197 23.57 24.14 0.89
N ASN A 198 23.46 24.39 2.16
CA ASN A 198 23.49 23.38 3.20
C ASN A 198 22.03 23.08 3.53
N PHE A 199 21.52 21.92 3.15
CA PHE A 199 20.08 21.71 3.21
C PHE A 199 19.55 21.81 4.64
N ARG A 200 20.22 21.13 5.56
CA ARG A 200 19.75 21.14 6.96
C ARG A 200 19.76 22.53 7.57
N ARG A 201 20.81 23.31 7.29
CA ARG A 201 20.96 24.66 7.86
C ARG A 201 20.05 25.67 7.18
N ASP A 202 19.96 25.61 5.84
CA ASP A 202 19.39 26.72 5.07
C ASP A 202 17.89 26.58 4.84
N PHE A 203 17.36 25.36 4.92
CA PHE A 203 15.94 25.07 4.66
C PHE A 203 15.21 24.86 5.98
N ARG A 204 13.87 24.99 5.94
CA ARG A 204 13.02 24.83 7.13
C ARG A 204 12.23 23.52 7.10
N LEU A 205 12.56 22.60 6.20
CA LEU A 205 11.81 21.36 6.03
C LEU A 205 11.97 20.47 7.26
N LYS A 206 10.87 20.13 7.91
CA LYS A 206 10.88 19.38 9.16
C LYS A 206 10.08 18.08 9.09
N LYS A 207 9.19 17.92 8.12
CA LYS A 207 8.36 16.72 8.03
C LYS A 207 8.11 16.37 6.58
N ALA A 208 7.93 15.07 6.34
CA ALA A 208 7.66 14.56 5.00
C ALA A 208 6.60 13.47 5.08
N TRP A 209 5.65 13.56 4.15
CA TRP A 209 4.58 12.59 3.96
C TRP A 209 4.87 11.89 2.63
N PHE A 210 5.20 10.60 2.69
CA PHE A 210 5.69 9.85 1.55
C PHE A 210 4.68 8.85 1.04
N THR A 211 4.54 8.78 -0.28
CA THR A 211 3.76 7.74 -0.94
C THR A 211 4.35 7.49 -2.32
N GLY A 212 3.81 6.48 -3.03
CA GLY A 212 4.20 6.17 -4.40
C GLY A 212 5.30 5.15 -4.52
N GLU A 213 6.08 4.96 -3.49
CA GLU A 213 7.13 3.93 -3.43
C GLU A 213 7.45 3.69 -1.96
N MET A 214 8.08 2.56 -1.68
CA MET A 214 8.47 2.25 -0.31
C MET A 214 9.63 3.13 0.13
N LEU A 215 9.65 3.43 1.42
CA LEU A 215 10.76 4.17 2.03
C LEU A 215 11.74 3.14 2.60
N PRO A 216 12.92 2.94 1.99
CA PRO A 216 13.87 2.01 2.55
C PRO A 216 14.34 2.49 3.93
N PRO A 217 14.57 1.58 4.88
CA PRO A 217 15.04 1.99 6.21
C PRO A 217 16.31 2.84 6.17
N SER A 218 17.23 2.54 5.25
CA SER A 218 18.46 3.33 5.14
C SER A 218 18.17 4.77 4.70
N MET A 219 17.22 4.95 3.79
CA MET A 219 16.84 6.29 3.34
C MET A 219 16.13 7.06 4.44
N ARG A 220 15.23 6.39 5.18
CA ARG A 220 14.59 7.01 6.34
C ARG A 220 15.62 7.51 7.34
N LYS A 221 16.64 6.70 7.62
CA LYS A 221 17.69 7.07 8.54
C LYS A 221 18.42 8.33 8.08
N ILE A 222 18.71 8.43 6.77
CA ILE A 222 19.35 9.63 6.22
C ILE A 222 18.47 10.86 6.42
N PHE A 223 17.19 10.78 6.03
CA PHE A 223 16.29 11.92 6.20
C PHE A 223 16.20 12.36 7.65
N GLU A 224 16.06 11.40 8.56
CA GLU A 224 15.82 11.75 9.96
C GLU A 224 17.07 12.16 10.70
N GLU A 225 18.18 11.43 10.51
CA GLU A 225 19.40 11.69 11.26
C GLU A 225 20.28 12.77 10.64
N GLU A 226 20.40 12.77 9.30
CA GLU A 226 21.28 13.76 8.66
C GLU A 226 20.57 15.07 8.39
N TYR A 227 19.28 15.03 8.05
CA TYR A 227 18.57 16.23 7.64
C TYR A 227 17.51 16.71 8.63
N GLY A 228 17.25 15.94 9.68
CA GLY A 228 16.30 16.34 10.71
C GLY A 228 14.86 16.38 10.22
N ILE A 229 14.51 15.56 9.24
CA ILE A 229 13.18 15.51 8.67
C ILE A 229 12.44 14.32 9.23
N ASP A 230 11.31 14.56 9.90
CA ASP A 230 10.48 13.49 10.44
C ASP A 230 9.65 12.90 9.29
N THR A 231 9.76 11.59 9.06
CA THR A 231 9.20 10.96 7.86
C THR A 231 8.05 10.03 8.20
N TYR A 232 7.05 10.00 7.31
CA TYR A 232 5.85 9.15 7.45
C TYR A 232 5.51 8.54 6.11
N GLN A 233 5.28 7.24 6.09
CA GLN A 233 4.85 6.54 4.89
C GLN A 233 3.34 6.41 4.85
N CYS A 234 2.80 6.47 3.65
CA CYS A 234 1.39 6.20 3.38
C CYS A 234 1.29 5.28 2.18
N TYR A 235 0.35 4.36 2.24
CA TYR A 235 0.07 3.44 1.15
C TYR A 235 -1.16 3.96 0.41
N SER A 236 -0.98 4.33 -0.86
CA SER A 236 -2.05 4.90 -1.68
C SER A 236 -2.33 4.00 -2.87
N VAL A 237 -3.59 3.95 -3.26
CA VAL A 237 -4.04 3.18 -4.42
C VAL A 237 -4.92 4.09 -5.25
N THR A 238 -4.49 4.35 -6.47
CA THR A 238 -5.16 5.33 -7.34
C THR A 238 -6.63 4.98 -7.58
N GLU A 239 -6.91 3.72 -7.90
CA GLU A 239 -8.28 3.27 -8.20
C GLU A 239 -9.20 3.39 -6.99
N LEU A 240 -8.64 3.35 -5.79
CA LEU A 240 -9.41 3.50 -4.56
C LEU A 240 -9.55 4.95 -4.10
N GLY A 241 -8.96 5.87 -4.85
CA GLY A 241 -9.11 7.28 -4.59
C GLY A 241 -8.17 7.86 -3.55
N GLY A 242 -7.11 7.18 -3.23
CA GLY A 242 -6.09 7.78 -2.39
C GLY A 242 -5.47 6.90 -1.33
N CYS A 243 -5.22 7.48 -0.16
CA CYS A 243 -4.49 6.84 0.93
C CYS A 243 -5.36 5.79 1.62
N VAL A 244 -4.86 4.57 1.64
CA VAL A 244 -5.58 3.42 2.19
C VAL A 244 -5.04 3.06 3.57
N ALA A 245 -3.76 3.35 3.82
CA ALA A 245 -3.14 3.08 5.11
C ALA A 245 -2.02 4.09 5.36
N TYR A 246 -1.76 4.40 6.61
CA TYR A 246 -0.83 5.47 6.95
C TYR A 246 -0.11 5.18 8.27
N GLU A 247 1.14 5.64 8.36
CA GLU A 247 1.92 5.54 9.60
C GLU A 247 1.47 6.58 10.62
N CYS A 248 1.55 6.19 11.89
CA CYS A 248 1.46 7.11 13.01
C CYS A 248 2.88 7.36 13.56
N ARG A 249 2.97 8.11 14.65
CA ARG A 249 4.26 8.44 15.27
C ARG A 249 5.08 7.23 15.70
N GLU A 250 4.44 6.08 15.90
CA GLU A 250 5.14 4.86 16.28
C GLU A 250 5.90 4.23 15.10
N LYS A 251 5.45 4.48 13.87
CA LYS A 251 6.10 4.02 12.64
C LYS A 251 6.30 2.50 12.62
N LYS A 252 5.33 1.77 13.17
CA LYS A 252 5.34 0.31 13.22
C LYS A 252 4.14 -0.22 12.46
N GLY A 253 4.23 -0.18 11.15
CA GLY A 253 3.13 -0.52 10.28
C GLY A 253 2.30 0.70 9.93
N MET A 254 1.27 0.48 9.11
CA MET A 254 0.40 1.55 8.65
C MET A 254 -1.04 1.23 9.03
N HIS A 255 -1.67 2.16 9.74
CA HIS A 255 -3.06 2.01 10.17
C HIS A 255 -4.00 1.97 8.97
N PHE A 256 -4.96 1.06 9.01
CA PHE A 256 -6.05 1.04 8.03
C PHE A 256 -6.80 2.39 8.10
N MET A 257 -7.01 3.00 6.93
CA MET A 257 -7.84 4.20 6.84
C MET A 257 -9.30 3.81 7.06
N ASP A 258 -9.97 4.48 7.99
CA ASP A 258 -11.34 4.12 8.39
C ASP A 258 -12.35 4.23 7.25
N ASP A 259 -12.00 4.96 6.21
CA ASP A 259 -12.90 5.25 5.09
C ASP A 259 -12.89 4.14 4.04
N TYR A 260 -12.19 3.05 4.32
CA TYR A 260 -12.20 1.83 3.50
C TYR A 260 -12.48 0.63 4.40
N PHE A 261 -13.16 -0.36 3.83
CA PHE A 261 -13.18 -1.68 4.46
C PHE A 261 -12.05 -2.49 3.84
N ILE A 262 -11.08 -2.90 4.64
CA ILE A 262 -9.83 -3.51 4.17
C ILE A 262 -9.80 -4.97 4.59
N GLU A 263 -9.43 -5.84 3.65
CA GLU A 263 -9.27 -7.27 3.87
C GLU A 263 -7.89 -7.70 3.37
N ILE A 264 -7.30 -8.67 4.05
CA ILE A 264 -6.10 -9.34 3.54
C ILE A 264 -6.55 -10.76 3.21
N VAL A 265 -6.45 -11.13 1.94
CA VAL A 265 -7.07 -12.35 1.45
C VAL A 265 -6.09 -13.23 0.68
N ASP A 266 -6.43 -14.51 0.60
CA ASP A 266 -5.80 -15.43 -0.35
C ASP A 266 -6.21 -14.97 -1.75
N PRO A 267 -5.26 -14.56 -2.62
CA PRO A 267 -5.64 -14.04 -3.93
C PRO A 267 -6.27 -15.09 -4.86
N GLU A 268 -6.07 -16.38 -4.58
CA GLU A 268 -6.66 -17.44 -5.39
C GLU A 268 -8.10 -17.73 -5.01
N THR A 269 -8.42 -17.71 -3.71
CA THR A 269 -9.75 -18.08 -3.23
C THR A 269 -10.60 -16.90 -2.80
N GLY A 270 -9.98 -15.76 -2.52
CA GLY A 270 -10.68 -14.59 -1.98
C GLY A 270 -11.02 -14.70 -0.51
N LYS A 271 -10.60 -15.76 0.17
CA LYS A 271 -10.89 -15.93 1.60
C LYS A 271 -9.95 -15.09 2.45
N ARG A 272 -10.51 -14.50 3.49
CA ARG A 272 -9.73 -13.65 4.40
C ARG A 272 -8.73 -14.49 5.19
N LEU A 273 -7.56 -13.93 5.39
CA LEU A 273 -6.48 -14.59 6.12
C LEU A 273 -6.40 -14.08 7.54
N LYS A 274 -5.73 -14.86 8.36
CA LYS A 274 -5.50 -14.52 9.77
C LYS A 274 -4.39 -13.49 9.90
N GLU A 275 -4.40 -12.79 11.02
CA GLU A 275 -3.35 -11.89 11.43
C GLU A 275 -1.99 -12.54 11.21
N GLY A 276 -1.07 -11.81 10.58
CA GLY A 276 0.29 -12.27 10.34
C GLY A 276 0.51 -13.06 9.07
N GLU A 277 -0.55 -13.60 8.46
CA GLU A 277 -0.43 -14.31 7.19
C GLU A 277 -0.35 -13.32 6.03
N VAL A 278 0.47 -13.63 5.04
CA VAL A 278 0.67 -12.76 3.88
C VAL A 278 -0.39 -13.07 2.83
N GLY A 279 -1.09 -12.04 2.39
CA GLY A 279 -2.09 -12.15 1.34
C GLY A 279 -2.24 -10.85 0.59
N GLU A 280 -3.21 -10.79 -0.29
CA GLU A 280 -3.49 -9.62 -1.12
C GLU A 280 -4.38 -8.63 -0.35
N LEU A 281 -4.02 -7.36 -0.41
CA LEU A 281 -4.87 -6.31 0.15
C LEU A 281 -6.03 -6.04 -0.80
N VAL A 282 -7.24 -6.16 -0.27
CA VAL A 282 -8.49 -5.90 -0.97
C VAL A 282 -9.22 -4.82 -0.18
N ALA A 283 -9.78 -3.84 -0.87
CA ALA A 283 -10.46 -2.76 -0.17
C ALA A 283 -11.75 -2.37 -0.88
N THR A 284 -12.74 -2.02 -0.07
CA THR A 284 -14.00 -1.47 -0.56
C THR A 284 -14.09 -0.03 -0.04
N PRO A 285 -14.14 0.96 -0.94
CA PRO A 285 -14.27 2.36 -0.49
C PRO A 285 -15.63 2.59 0.15
N LEU A 286 -15.63 3.25 1.29
CA LEU A 286 -16.87 3.58 1.99
C LEU A 286 -17.25 5.06 1.81
N HIS A 287 -16.44 5.81 1.08
CA HIS A 287 -16.54 7.27 1.00
C HIS A 287 -16.89 7.84 -0.37
N ASN A 288 -16.84 7.05 -1.42
CA ASN A 288 -17.11 7.58 -2.78
C ASN A 288 -18.40 6.98 -3.33
N PRO A 289 -19.50 7.71 -3.25
CA PRO A 289 -20.78 7.14 -3.64
C PRO A 289 -20.97 6.91 -5.13
N CYS A 290 -20.17 7.56 -5.99
CA CYS A 290 -20.43 7.45 -7.44
C CYS A 290 -19.71 6.27 -8.11
N TRP A 291 -18.88 5.53 -7.37
CA TRP A 291 -17.98 4.53 -7.94
C TRP A 291 -18.21 3.19 -7.26
N GLY A 292 -18.69 2.22 -8.01
CA GLY A 292 -19.12 0.94 -7.45
C GLY A 292 -18.05 -0.12 -7.33
N LEU A 293 -16.92 0.20 -6.73
CA LEU A 293 -15.87 -0.79 -6.50
C LEU A 293 -16.13 -1.52 -5.19
N VAL A 294 -16.68 -2.72 -5.28
CA VAL A 294 -16.85 -3.61 -4.13
C VAL A 294 -15.76 -4.67 -4.20
N ARG A 295 -14.95 -4.76 -3.17
CA ARG A 295 -13.83 -5.70 -3.08
C ARG A 295 -12.82 -5.52 -4.22
N PHE A 296 -12.18 -4.37 -4.24
CA PHE A 296 -11.12 -4.11 -5.24
C PHE A 296 -9.81 -4.75 -4.78
N GLY A 297 -9.26 -5.66 -5.59
CA GLY A 297 -7.99 -6.31 -5.31
C GLY A 297 -6.84 -5.49 -5.86
N THR A 298 -5.95 -5.09 -4.97
CA THR A 298 -4.85 -4.20 -5.34
C THR A 298 -3.69 -4.90 -6.02
N GLY A 299 -3.59 -6.22 -5.88
CA GLY A 299 -2.41 -6.95 -6.33
C GLY A 299 -1.21 -6.79 -5.41
N ASP A 300 -1.35 -6.03 -4.33
CA ASP A 300 -0.24 -5.83 -3.39
C ASP A 300 -0.35 -6.80 -2.23
N MET A 301 0.77 -7.46 -1.91
CA MET A 301 0.81 -8.45 -0.85
C MET A 301 1.30 -7.82 0.43
N THR A 302 0.63 -8.15 1.53
CA THR A 302 0.96 -7.63 2.85
C THR A 302 0.38 -8.56 3.92
N SER A 303 0.67 -8.27 5.17
CA SER A 303 0.01 -8.91 6.30
C SER A 303 -0.44 -7.81 7.26
N TYR A 304 -1.22 -8.18 8.28
CA TYR A 304 -1.71 -7.18 9.21
C TYR A 304 -1.54 -7.66 10.66
N THR A 305 -1.60 -6.72 11.57
CA THR A 305 -1.58 -6.98 12.99
C THR A 305 -2.76 -6.31 13.67
N THR A 306 -3.30 -6.99 14.68
CA THR A 306 -4.35 -6.43 15.53
C THR A 306 -3.78 -5.93 16.86
N GLU A 307 -2.47 -5.99 17.04
CA GLU A 307 -1.82 -5.56 18.27
C GLU A 307 -2.14 -4.09 18.53
N PRO A 308 -2.50 -3.73 19.76
CA PRO A 308 -2.78 -2.32 20.06
C PRO A 308 -1.57 -1.44 19.78
N CYS A 309 -1.83 -0.24 19.27
CA CYS A 309 -0.77 0.72 18.98
C CYS A 309 -0.68 1.75 20.11
N PRO A 310 0.52 2.02 20.62
CA PRO A 310 0.65 3.04 21.68
C PRO A 310 0.17 4.43 21.29
N CYS A 311 0.01 4.71 19.99
CA CYS A 311 -0.51 6.01 19.55
C CYS A 311 -1.97 6.23 19.92
N GLY A 312 -2.68 5.17 20.32
CA GLY A 312 -4.08 5.23 20.68
C GLY A 312 -5.05 4.98 19.56
N ARG A 313 -4.59 4.95 18.29
CA ARG A 313 -5.47 4.59 17.19
C ARG A 313 -5.82 3.12 17.29
N THR A 314 -7.09 2.81 17.09
CA THR A 314 -7.60 1.45 17.31
C THR A 314 -7.76 0.63 16.05
N SER A 315 -7.52 1.24 14.88
CA SER A 315 -7.56 0.48 13.63
C SER A 315 -6.38 -0.49 13.56
N PHE A 316 -6.55 -1.57 12.82
CA PHE A 316 -5.47 -2.52 12.57
C PHE A 316 -4.40 -1.85 11.71
N ARG A 317 -3.24 -2.50 11.60
CA ARG A 317 -2.13 -1.96 10.78
C ARG A 317 -1.66 -3.02 9.81
N ILE A 318 -1.40 -2.62 8.56
CA ILE A 318 -0.63 -3.49 7.68
C ILE A 318 0.84 -3.35 8.05
N THR A 319 1.57 -4.45 7.85
CA THR A 319 2.98 -4.50 8.27
C THR A 319 3.94 -3.94 7.22
N GLY A 320 3.42 -3.62 6.03
CA GLY A 320 4.20 -3.11 4.91
C GLY A 320 3.96 -3.96 3.69
N ILE A 321 4.11 -3.35 2.52
CA ILE A 321 3.90 -4.06 1.26
C ILE A 321 5.15 -4.89 0.97
N VAL A 322 4.97 -6.18 0.76
CA VAL A 322 6.11 -7.09 0.55
C VAL A 322 6.28 -7.51 -0.91
N GLY A 323 5.38 -7.09 -1.79
CA GLY A 323 5.49 -7.37 -3.22
C GLY A 323 4.14 -7.46 -3.89
N ARG A 324 4.13 -8.02 -5.11
CA ARG A 324 2.91 -8.16 -5.92
C ARG A 324 2.42 -9.60 -5.89
N SER A 325 1.11 -9.78 -5.99
CA SER A 325 0.51 -11.12 -6.00
C SER A 325 0.97 -11.95 -7.21
N THR A 326 1.29 -11.30 -8.33
CA THR A 326 1.79 -11.98 -9.51
C THR A 326 3.18 -12.60 -9.30
N ASP A 327 3.92 -12.14 -8.29
CA ASP A 327 5.25 -12.63 -7.95
C ASP A 327 5.25 -13.50 -6.68
N ALA A 328 4.09 -14.03 -6.31
CA ALA A 328 3.96 -14.85 -5.11
C ALA A 328 3.72 -16.31 -5.51
N VAL A 329 4.32 -17.22 -4.75
CA VAL A 329 4.19 -18.66 -4.95
C VAL A 329 3.67 -19.26 -3.64
N LYS A 330 2.59 -20.04 -3.72
CA LYS A 330 1.99 -20.66 -2.53
C LYS A 330 2.70 -21.97 -2.22
N VAL A 331 3.26 -22.08 -1.01
CA VAL A 331 3.97 -23.26 -0.54
C VAL A 331 3.35 -23.70 0.78
N ARG A 332 2.80 -24.90 0.81
CA ARG A 332 2.16 -25.43 2.03
C ARG A 332 1.21 -24.42 2.66
N GLY A 333 0.40 -23.77 1.80
CA GLY A 333 -0.61 -22.83 2.25
C GLY A 333 -0.13 -21.41 2.54
N MET A 334 1.17 -21.16 2.46
CA MET A 334 1.73 -19.83 2.73
C MET A 334 2.29 -19.23 1.46
N PHE A 335 2.17 -17.92 1.30
CA PHE A 335 2.69 -17.24 0.11
C PHE A 335 4.14 -16.79 0.32
N VAL A 336 5.02 -17.26 -0.56
CA VAL A 336 6.39 -16.78 -0.66
C VAL A 336 6.39 -15.72 -1.75
N VAL A 337 6.71 -14.48 -1.37
CA VAL A 337 6.68 -13.34 -2.28
C VAL A 337 8.11 -13.06 -2.71
N LYS A 338 8.33 -13.01 -4.03
CA LYS A 338 9.66 -12.88 -4.60
C LYS A 338 10.42 -11.68 -4.04
N LYS A 339 9.79 -10.52 -4.00
CA LYS A 339 10.47 -9.31 -3.51
C LYS A 339 10.83 -9.41 -2.03
N GLN A 340 9.95 -9.98 -1.22
CA GLN A 340 10.24 -10.19 0.20
C GLN A 340 11.43 -11.13 0.37
N MET A 341 11.45 -12.19 -0.40
CA MET A 341 12.55 -13.15 -0.40
C MET A 341 13.86 -12.46 -0.81
N GLU A 342 13.84 -11.66 -1.86
CA GLU A 342 15.03 -10.96 -2.32
C GLU A 342 15.55 -9.99 -1.27
N THR A 343 14.65 -9.30 -0.58
CA THR A 343 15.03 -8.42 0.52
C THR A 343 15.71 -9.20 1.64
N PHE A 344 15.16 -10.37 1.98
CA PHE A 344 15.77 -11.24 3.00
C PHE A 344 17.21 -11.58 2.62
N PHE A 345 17.41 -12.08 1.40
CA PHE A 345 18.76 -12.52 0.99
C PHE A 345 19.71 -11.35 0.79
N SER A 346 19.22 -10.15 0.50
CA SER A 346 20.11 -8.99 0.37
C SER A 346 20.80 -8.65 1.69
N ASN A 347 20.24 -9.12 2.81
CA ASN A 347 20.83 -8.91 4.13
C ASN A 347 21.72 -10.07 4.58
N ILE A 348 21.93 -11.06 3.71
CA ILE A 348 22.84 -12.19 3.98
C ILE A 348 24.09 -11.97 3.13
N GLY A 349 25.03 -11.22 3.69
CA GLY A 349 26.22 -10.81 2.93
C GLY A 349 27.10 -11.94 2.46
N GLU A 350 27.04 -13.11 3.10
CA GLU A 350 27.82 -14.29 2.75
C GLU A 350 27.40 -14.93 1.44
N ILE A 351 26.17 -14.65 0.97
CA ILE A 351 25.63 -15.26 -0.25
C ILE A 351 25.90 -14.35 -1.44
N VAL A 352 26.51 -14.90 -2.49
CA VAL A 352 26.82 -14.19 -3.72
C VAL A 352 25.67 -14.30 -4.73
N LYS A 353 25.11 -15.49 -4.85
CA LYS A 353 24.01 -15.77 -5.77
C LYS A 353 23.20 -16.93 -5.20
N TYR A 354 21.90 -16.93 -5.48
CA TYR A 354 21.05 -17.97 -4.92
C TYR A 354 19.86 -18.24 -5.82
N GLN A 355 19.24 -19.40 -5.58
CA GLN A 355 17.93 -19.76 -6.12
C GLN A 355 17.13 -20.44 -5.03
N VAL A 356 15.86 -20.06 -4.95
CA VAL A 356 14.88 -20.76 -4.12
C VAL A 356 13.98 -21.53 -5.09
N ILE A 357 13.93 -22.84 -4.90
CA ILE A 357 13.24 -23.76 -5.82
C ILE A 357 12.07 -24.38 -5.09
N VAL A 358 10.87 -24.23 -5.63
CA VAL A 358 9.65 -24.86 -5.11
C VAL A 358 9.38 -26.08 -5.96
N ASP A 359 9.19 -27.21 -5.30
CA ASP A 359 8.98 -28.48 -5.96
C ASP A 359 7.87 -29.24 -5.24
N ARG A 360 7.57 -30.43 -5.69
CA ARG A 360 6.56 -31.26 -5.07
C ARG A 360 7.05 -32.69 -4.98
N LYS A 361 6.90 -33.29 -3.80
CA LYS A 361 7.23 -34.68 -3.57
C LYS A 361 5.94 -35.38 -3.10
N GLY A 362 5.37 -36.17 -3.98
CA GLY A 362 4.04 -36.70 -3.71
C GLY A 362 3.03 -35.57 -3.66
N GLU A 363 2.32 -35.46 -2.56
CA GLU A 363 1.32 -34.40 -2.37
C GLU A 363 1.87 -33.23 -1.53
N ARG A 364 3.15 -33.28 -1.17
CA ARG A 364 3.73 -32.28 -0.31
C ARG A 364 4.61 -31.30 -1.09
N ASP A 365 4.35 -30.02 -0.92
CA ASP A 365 5.23 -28.96 -1.46
C ASP A 365 6.56 -28.98 -0.72
N GLU A 366 7.64 -28.77 -1.44
CA GLU A 366 8.98 -28.62 -0.87
C GLU A 366 9.61 -27.34 -1.38
N ILE A 367 10.45 -26.76 -0.54
CA ILE A 367 11.15 -25.54 -0.88
C ILE A 367 12.64 -25.71 -0.53
N HIS A 368 13.49 -25.42 -1.50
CA HIS A 368 14.92 -25.69 -1.41
C HIS A 368 15.72 -24.44 -1.75
N LEU A 369 16.82 -24.23 -1.02
CA LEU A 369 17.73 -23.14 -1.31
C LEU A 369 19.02 -23.72 -1.90
N VAL A 370 19.47 -23.12 -3.00
CA VAL A 370 20.80 -23.38 -3.58
C VAL A 370 21.53 -22.03 -3.58
N ALA A 371 22.72 -21.97 -3.03
CA ALA A 371 23.43 -20.71 -2.89
C ALA A 371 24.93 -20.84 -3.16
N GLU A 372 25.47 -19.81 -3.82
CA GLU A 372 26.91 -19.62 -3.99
C GLU A 372 27.39 -18.69 -2.91
N LEU A 373 28.50 -19.01 -2.26
CA LEU A 373 28.99 -18.27 -1.10
C LEU A 373 30.31 -17.57 -1.39
N LYS A 374 30.56 -16.51 -0.65
CA LYS A 374 31.87 -15.87 -0.61
C LYS A 374 32.89 -16.83 -0.03
N GLU A 375 34.18 -16.60 -0.31
CA GLU A 375 35.24 -17.40 0.26
C GLU A 375 35.30 -17.23 1.78
N GLY A 376 35.65 -18.30 2.47
CA GLY A 376 35.88 -18.26 3.89
C GLY A 376 34.63 -18.29 4.77
N VAL A 377 33.47 -18.50 4.16
CA VAL A 377 32.22 -18.54 4.93
C VAL A 377 32.12 -19.85 5.72
N ASP A 378 31.74 -19.72 6.97
CA ASP A 378 31.45 -20.89 7.82
C ASP A 378 30.07 -21.43 7.39
N ARG A 379 30.10 -22.53 6.64
CA ARG A 379 28.88 -23.09 6.04
C ARG A 379 27.89 -23.61 7.08
N GLU A 380 28.40 -24.24 8.14
CA GLU A 380 27.51 -24.76 9.17
C GLU A 380 26.83 -23.66 9.93
N ALA A 381 27.57 -22.60 10.27
CA ALA A 381 26.97 -21.45 10.96
C ALA A 381 25.93 -20.75 10.09
N LEU A 382 26.24 -20.60 8.79
CA LEU A 382 25.29 -19.98 7.88
C LEU A 382 24.01 -20.81 7.69
N LYS A 383 24.18 -22.13 7.57
CA LYS A 383 23.03 -23.01 7.43
C LYS A 383 22.14 -22.95 8.65
N LYS A 384 22.69 -22.93 9.84
CA LYS A 384 21.93 -22.82 11.08
C LYS A 384 21.17 -21.48 11.11
N ARG A 385 21.85 -20.41 10.76
CA ARG A 385 21.25 -19.08 10.72
C ARG A 385 20.08 -19.02 9.72
N LEU A 386 20.28 -19.59 8.52
CA LEU A 386 19.22 -19.62 7.51
C LEU A 386 18.03 -20.46 7.97
N ASP A 387 18.28 -21.62 8.60
CA ASP A 387 17.19 -22.44 9.12
C ASP A 387 16.37 -21.71 10.18
N GLU A 388 17.00 -20.83 10.95
CA GLU A 388 16.30 -20.06 11.97
C GLU A 388 15.60 -18.82 11.38
N GLU A 389 16.28 -18.09 10.51
CA GLU A 389 15.81 -16.77 10.07
C GLU A 389 14.86 -16.82 8.88
N PHE A 390 15.04 -17.79 7.98
CA PHE A 390 14.18 -17.85 6.80
C PHE A 390 12.71 -18.02 7.19
N PRO A 391 12.35 -18.98 8.07
CA PRO A 391 10.92 -19.10 8.44
C PRO A 391 10.39 -17.91 9.21
N LYS A 392 11.22 -17.20 9.96
CA LYS A 392 10.75 -16.00 10.66
C LYS A 392 10.35 -14.91 9.68
N ASN A 393 11.02 -14.84 8.53
CA ASN A 393 10.78 -13.78 7.55
C ASN A 393 9.83 -14.21 6.44
N LEU A 394 9.90 -15.46 6.00
CA LEU A 394 9.14 -15.95 4.85
C LEU A 394 7.99 -16.89 5.25
N ARG A 395 7.89 -17.25 6.51
CA ARG A 395 6.79 -18.06 7.07
C ARG A 395 6.76 -19.49 6.59
N VAL A 396 7.78 -19.95 5.87
CA VAL A 396 7.93 -21.36 5.49
C VAL A 396 9.32 -21.81 5.82
N ARG A 397 9.48 -23.09 6.18
CA ARG A 397 10.79 -23.68 6.45
C ARG A 397 11.37 -24.22 5.17
N LEU A 398 12.67 -24.00 5.00
CA LEU A 398 13.41 -24.61 3.90
C LEU A 398 13.54 -26.12 4.16
N ASP A 399 13.26 -26.92 3.14
CA ASP A 399 13.41 -28.36 3.25
C ASP A 399 14.86 -28.78 3.05
N SER A 400 15.62 -28.03 2.27
CA SER A 400 17.05 -28.28 2.13
C SER A 400 17.79 -26.99 1.82
N ILE A 401 19.06 -26.98 2.18
CA ILE A 401 19.99 -25.90 1.85
C ILE A 401 21.23 -26.56 1.24
N GLU A 402 21.56 -26.16 0.02
CA GLU A 402 22.73 -26.66 -0.68
C GLU A 402 23.64 -25.50 -1.05
N PHE A 403 24.90 -25.58 -0.64
CA PHE A 403 25.89 -24.59 -1.05
C PHE A 403 26.71 -25.17 -2.21
N CYS A 404 26.86 -24.36 -3.25
CA CYS A 404 27.51 -24.81 -4.46
C CYS A 404 28.71 -23.91 -4.82
N GLU A 405 29.49 -24.35 -5.78
CA GLU A 405 30.67 -23.60 -6.22
C GLU A 405 30.27 -22.35 -6.96
N ARG A 406 31.09 -21.30 -6.89
CA ARG A 406 30.90 -20.06 -7.61
C ARG A 406 30.75 -20.36 -9.11
N GLY A 407 29.73 -19.74 -9.70
CA GLY A 407 29.46 -19.93 -11.12
C GLY A 407 28.55 -21.09 -11.46
N SER A 408 28.11 -21.87 -10.46
CA SER A 408 27.22 -23.02 -10.68
C SER A 408 25.81 -22.63 -11.09
N ILE A 409 25.33 -21.51 -10.55
CA ILE A 409 23.96 -21.06 -10.85
C ILE A 409 23.99 -20.23 -12.12
N LYS A 410 23.38 -20.76 -13.18
CA LYS A 410 23.44 -20.13 -14.50
C LYS A 410 22.25 -19.22 -14.78
N GLU A 411 21.11 -19.50 -14.16
CA GLU A 411 19.89 -18.73 -14.41
C GLU A 411 19.84 -17.50 -13.52
N GLU A 412 19.20 -16.45 -14.04
CA GLU A 412 19.04 -15.21 -13.27
C GLU A 412 17.84 -15.24 -12.33
N GLU A 413 16.88 -16.12 -12.59
CA GLU A 413 15.67 -16.19 -11.79
C GLU A 413 15.99 -16.67 -10.37
N THR A 414 15.46 -15.97 -9.36
CA THR A 414 15.75 -16.29 -7.97
C THR A 414 14.68 -17.17 -7.33
N LEU A 415 13.46 -17.14 -7.85
CA LEU A 415 12.38 -17.99 -7.33
C LEU A 415 11.86 -18.82 -8.50
N ILE A 416 12.01 -20.14 -8.40
CA ILE A 416 11.65 -21.05 -9.47
C ILE A 416 10.61 -22.03 -8.96
N ASP A 417 9.45 -22.07 -9.61
CA ASP A 417 8.40 -23.03 -9.28
C ASP A 417 8.45 -24.16 -10.30
N ARG A 418 8.91 -25.32 -9.86
CA ARG A 418 9.03 -26.50 -10.73
C ARG A 418 7.86 -27.45 -10.62
N ARG A 419 6.86 -27.10 -9.84
CA ARG A 419 5.68 -27.96 -9.69
C ARG A 419 4.92 -28.04 -11.01
N LYS A 420 4.40 -29.23 -11.30
CA LYS A 420 3.56 -29.44 -12.48
C LYS A 420 2.10 -29.51 -12.04
N TRP A 421 1.26 -28.79 -12.75
CA TRP A 421 -0.17 -28.76 -12.47
C TRP A 421 -0.90 -29.46 -13.61
N ASP A 422 -1.64 -30.54 -13.31
CA ASP A 422 -2.40 -31.29 -14.31
C ASP A 422 -3.75 -30.64 -14.60
#